data_105208a03b897ba60b30b168edfefa81
#
_entry.id   105208a03b897ba60b30b168edfefa81
#
_cell.length_a   1.000
_cell.length_b   1.000
_cell.length_c   1.000
_cell.angle_alpha   90.00
_cell.angle_beta   90.00
_cell.angle_gamma   90.00
#
_symmetry.space_group_name_H-M   'P 1'
#
loop_
_entity.id
_entity.type
_entity.pdbx_description
1 polymer ?
#
loop_
_entity_poly.entity_id
_entity_poly.type
_entity_poly.pdbx_seq_one_letter_code
_entity_poly.pdbx_strand_id
1 'polypeptide(L)'
;DKADWDFENTPKANYPLLMHYHPLEIYRHRVLKQPDLVLAQYLLGGRFTKAEKIRNFNFYEKYTTGDSSLSNCIMSIMAAETGDTDKAFDYFNKTVRMDIDDVNGNSKDGIHTACMAGSWMSIVYGFAGFRDYQGVYSFEPKLPAGWKKLTFNLAIKGCVLEVSLTQEAASYRLVSGSFLHLVHRNESFDLKAGECKTFDLTRKLEAVLFDLDGVITNTAPLHYKAWKVLADENGLNFDIEMNKYLLGVSREDSARIILRENNVEYPEDRLADFCKKKNEIYVKSLETLTEKDILPGIKKLLEDLKTNGVSAVLASSSKNAPSILEHLGITDLFTGIADANAVQKAKPEADIFLAAAEM
;
A
#
# COMPACT_ATOMS: atom_id res chain seq x y z
N ASP A 1 20.19 16.65 -20.60
CA ASP A 1 19.04 15.75 -20.55
C ASP A 1 18.75 15.24 -21.96
N LYS A 2 18.34 13.97 -22.07
CA LYS A 2 17.96 13.41 -23.38
C LYS A 2 16.56 13.89 -23.77
N ALA A 3 16.35 14.14 -25.07
CA ALA A 3 15.03 14.43 -25.61
C ALA A 3 14.15 13.16 -25.63
N ASP A 4 12.84 13.32 -25.73
CA ASP A 4 11.95 12.21 -25.99
C ASP A 4 11.98 11.84 -27.49
N TRP A 5 11.86 10.55 -27.76
CA TRP A 5 11.67 10.07 -29.14
C TRP A 5 10.20 10.34 -29.53
N ASP A 6 9.99 10.73 -30.76
CA ASP A 6 8.65 10.96 -31.30
C ASP A 6 8.01 9.62 -31.73
N PHE A 7 7.52 8.87 -30.74
CA PHE A 7 6.89 7.58 -30.96
C PHE A 7 5.56 7.68 -31.73
N GLU A 8 4.85 8.79 -31.60
CA GLU A 8 3.54 8.98 -32.25
C GLU A 8 3.67 9.12 -33.77
N ASN A 9 4.69 9.83 -34.23
CA ASN A 9 4.92 10.05 -35.65
C ASN A 9 5.94 9.07 -36.26
N THR A 10 6.52 8.16 -35.49
CA THR A 10 7.40 7.12 -35.98
C THR A 10 6.62 6.03 -36.70
N PRO A 11 6.81 5.82 -38.03
CA PRO A 11 6.11 4.76 -38.78
C PRO A 11 6.34 3.39 -38.18
N LYS A 12 5.29 2.57 -38.08
CA LYS A 12 5.39 1.19 -37.57
C LYS A 12 6.40 0.34 -38.34
N ALA A 13 6.57 0.62 -39.65
CA ALA A 13 7.55 -0.07 -40.48
C ALA A 13 9.02 0.26 -40.11
N ASN A 14 9.25 1.29 -39.32
CA ASN A 14 10.58 1.70 -38.84
C ASN A 14 10.97 1.07 -37.49
N TYR A 15 10.24 0.04 -37.07
CA TYR A 15 10.60 -0.77 -35.91
C TYR A 15 11.16 -2.12 -36.39
N PRO A 16 12.21 -2.66 -35.76
CA PRO A 16 12.98 -2.10 -34.64
C PRO A 16 13.77 -0.84 -35.03
N LEU A 17 13.78 0.17 -34.14
CA LEU A 17 14.41 1.48 -34.45
C LEU A 17 15.87 1.36 -34.87
N LEU A 18 16.66 0.46 -34.26
CA LEU A 18 18.07 0.22 -34.57
C LEU A 18 18.34 -0.25 -36.02
N MET A 19 17.32 -0.75 -36.73
CA MET A 19 17.42 -1.19 -38.10
C MET A 19 17.17 -0.04 -39.13
N HIS A 20 16.58 1.07 -38.66
CA HIS A 20 16.10 2.16 -39.53
C HIS A 20 16.73 3.52 -39.20
N TYR A 21 17.25 3.69 -37.96
CA TYR A 21 17.84 4.96 -37.54
C TYR A 21 19.28 4.73 -37.07
N HIS A 22 20.12 5.77 -37.26
CA HIS A 22 21.51 5.70 -36.84
C HIS A 22 21.59 5.57 -35.28
N PRO A 23 22.43 4.68 -34.71
CA PRO A 23 22.54 4.49 -33.28
C PRO A 23 22.78 5.77 -32.48
N LEU A 24 23.59 6.70 -32.99
CA LEU A 24 23.85 7.99 -32.32
C LEU A 24 22.61 8.88 -32.23
N GLU A 25 21.65 8.76 -33.14
CA GLU A 25 20.37 9.45 -33.06
C GLU A 25 19.54 8.87 -31.94
N ILE A 26 19.36 7.54 -31.93
CA ILE A 26 18.60 6.84 -30.90
C ILE A 26 19.19 7.10 -29.50
N TYR A 27 20.52 7.05 -29.35
CA TYR A 27 21.19 7.23 -28.06
C TYR A 27 21.10 8.65 -27.48
N ARG A 28 20.70 9.63 -28.27
CA ARG A 28 20.41 11.00 -27.82
C ARG A 28 19.01 11.14 -27.22
N HIS A 29 18.13 10.14 -27.43
CA HIS A 29 16.77 10.15 -26.96
C HIS A 29 16.56 9.18 -25.80
N ARG A 30 15.44 9.36 -25.08
CA ARG A 30 14.96 8.42 -24.07
C ARG A 30 14.25 7.27 -24.77
N VAL A 31 14.99 6.24 -25.12
CA VAL A 31 14.49 5.02 -25.78
C VAL A 31 15.09 3.81 -25.10
N LEU A 32 14.27 2.84 -24.81
CA LEU A 32 14.64 1.54 -24.25
C LEU A 32 14.20 0.44 -25.21
N LYS A 33 15.14 -0.38 -25.66
CA LYS A 33 14.82 -1.56 -26.48
C LYS A 33 14.10 -2.64 -25.66
N GLN A 34 14.49 -2.78 -24.40
CA GLN A 34 14.01 -3.82 -23.47
C GLN A 34 13.64 -3.18 -22.14
N PRO A 35 12.71 -3.77 -21.35
CA PRO A 35 12.26 -3.24 -20.09
C PRO A 35 13.20 -3.58 -18.92
N ASP A 36 14.52 -3.35 -19.05
CA ASP A 36 15.53 -3.79 -18.06
C ASP A 36 15.28 -3.17 -16.67
N LEU A 37 14.88 -1.89 -16.61
CA LEU A 37 14.55 -1.23 -15.35
C LEU A 37 13.24 -1.72 -14.73
N VAL A 38 12.30 -2.15 -15.57
CA VAL A 38 11.05 -2.81 -15.13
C VAL A 38 11.36 -4.21 -14.64
N LEU A 39 12.21 -4.96 -15.35
CA LEU A 39 12.71 -6.28 -14.91
C LEU A 39 13.43 -6.20 -13.56
N ALA A 40 14.26 -5.17 -13.34
CA ALA A 40 14.94 -4.98 -12.06
C ALA A 40 13.95 -4.84 -10.89
N GLN A 41 12.80 -4.19 -11.09
CA GLN A 41 11.77 -4.06 -10.07
C GLN A 41 11.02 -5.37 -9.79
N TYR A 42 10.93 -6.26 -10.77
CA TYR A 42 10.45 -7.63 -10.56
C TYR A 42 11.47 -8.47 -9.79
N LEU A 43 12.75 -8.49 -10.21
CA LEU A 43 13.78 -9.31 -9.58
C LEU A 43 14.13 -8.87 -8.16
N LEU A 44 14.11 -7.59 -7.90
CA LEU A 44 14.39 -6.97 -6.59
C LEU A 44 13.11 -6.47 -5.91
N GLY A 45 11.99 -7.09 -6.17
CA GLY A 45 10.66 -6.59 -5.84
C GLY A 45 10.41 -6.24 -4.37
N GLY A 46 11.10 -6.92 -3.44
CA GLY A 46 11.05 -6.59 -2.02
C GLY A 46 11.72 -5.26 -1.63
N ARG A 47 12.44 -4.61 -2.56
CA ARG A 47 13.10 -3.30 -2.36
C ARG A 47 12.27 -2.12 -2.85
N PHE A 48 11.15 -2.37 -3.50
CA PHE A 48 10.28 -1.33 -4.07
C PHE A 48 8.88 -1.46 -3.49
N THR A 49 8.32 -0.33 -3.11
CA THR A 49 6.90 -0.24 -2.73
C THR A 49 6.01 -0.40 -3.97
N LYS A 50 4.76 -0.80 -3.77
CA LYS A 50 3.79 -0.91 -4.86
C LYS A 50 3.61 0.41 -5.62
N ALA A 51 3.58 1.54 -4.89
CA ALA A 51 3.46 2.87 -5.48
C ALA A 51 4.66 3.24 -6.36
N GLU A 52 5.89 2.86 -5.96
CA GLU A 52 7.09 3.05 -6.78
C GLU A 52 7.04 2.20 -8.04
N LYS A 53 6.64 0.93 -7.93
CA LYS A 53 6.47 0.04 -9.08
C LYS A 53 5.47 0.60 -10.09
N ILE A 54 4.31 1.09 -9.63
CA ILE A 54 3.29 1.72 -10.51
C ILE A 54 3.86 2.94 -11.21
N ARG A 55 4.49 3.88 -10.47
CA ARG A 55 5.09 5.09 -11.09
C ARG A 55 6.15 4.74 -12.12
N ASN A 56 7.05 3.82 -11.77
CA ASN A 56 8.15 3.43 -12.61
C ASN A 56 7.68 2.64 -13.85
N PHE A 57 6.74 1.70 -13.69
CA PHE A 57 6.15 0.97 -14.80
C PHE A 57 5.53 1.93 -15.81
N ASN A 58 4.66 2.84 -15.35
CA ASN A 58 4.00 3.84 -16.22
C ASN A 58 4.98 4.81 -16.87
N PHE A 59 6.11 5.10 -16.22
CA PHE A 59 7.15 5.94 -16.78
C PHE A 59 7.94 5.21 -17.86
N TYR A 60 8.49 4.03 -17.54
CA TYR A 60 9.40 3.32 -18.47
C TYR A 60 8.66 2.65 -19.63
N GLU A 61 7.40 2.26 -19.46
CA GLU A 61 6.57 1.72 -20.53
C GLU A 61 6.53 2.64 -21.75
N LYS A 62 6.38 3.94 -21.52
CA LYS A 62 6.32 4.96 -22.60
C LYS A 62 7.57 5.02 -23.47
N TYR A 63 8.72 4.68 -22.91
CA TYR A 63 10.01 4.76 -23.58
C TYR A 63 10.54 3.41 -24.04
N THR A 64 9.80 2.33 -23.76
CA THR A 64 10.21 0.97 -24.14
C THR A 64 9.56 0.58 -25.46
N THR A 65 10.36 0.41 -26.50
CA THR A 65 9.86 0.03 -27.83
C THR A 65 9.33 -1.40 -27.89
N GLY A 66 9.85 -2.28 -27.03
CA GLY A 66 9.46 -3.69 -27.04
C GLY A 66 10.00 -4.48 -28.23
N ASP A 67 11.03 -3.96 -28.92
CA ASP A 67 11.65 -4.59 -30.10
C ASP A 67 12.30 -5.95 -29.82
N SER A 68 12.42 -6.33 -28.57
CA SER A 68 12.93 -7.62 -28.16
C SER A 68 11.76 -8.57 -27.81
N SER A 69 11.80 -9.77 -28.32
CA SER A 69 10.87 -10.83 -27.98
C SER A 69 10.79 -11.14 -26.45
N LEU A 70 11.83 -10.77 -25.70
CA LEU A 70 11.91 -10.92 -24.25
C LEU A 70 11.15 -9.83 -23.47
N SER A 71 10.70 -8.76 -24.13
CA SER A 71 10.10 -7.60 -23.45
C SER A 71 8.70 -7.88 -22.96
N ASN A 72 7.86 -8.47 -23.78
CA ASN A 72 6.42 -8.60 -23.50
C ASN A 72 6.11 -9.44 -22.26
N CYS A 73 6.87 -10.50 -21.96
CA CYS A 73 6.64 -11.31 -20.77
C CYS A 73 6.91 -10.54 -19.48
N ILE A 74 7.96 -9.71 -19.44
CA ILE A 74 8.29 -8.86 -18.29
C ILE A 74 7.25 -7.75 -18.11
N MET A 75 6.81 -7.15 -19.22
CA MET A 75 5.74 -6.15 -19.18
C MET A 75 4.41 -6.76 -18.71
N SER A 76 4.09 -8.00 -19.10
CA SER A 76 2.93 -8.73 -18.62
C SER A 76 2.97 -8.96 -17.11
N ILE A 77 4.10 -9.45 -16.58
CA ILE A 77 4.29 -9.67 -15.12
C ILE A 77 4.08 -8.38 -14.34
N MET A 78 4.72 -7.30 -14.78
CA MET A 78 4.66 -6.04 -14.05
C MET A 78 3.33 -5.32 -14.20
N ALA A 79 2.66 -5.41 -15.34
CA ALA A 79 1.29 -4.91 -15.49
C ALA A 79 0.33 -5.63 -14.54
N ALA A 80 0.42 -6.96 -14.42
CA ALA A 80 -0.36 -7.72 -13.44
C ALA A 80 -0.04 -7.28 -12.01
N GLU A 81 1.24 -7.11 -11.66
CA GLU A 81 1.66 -6.68 -10.32
C GLU A 81 1.15 -5.26 -9.97
N THR A 82 1.17 -4.36 -10.94
CA THR A 82 0.68 -2.98 -10.76
C THR A 82 -0.85 -2.87 -10.75
N GLY A 83 -1.56 -3.92 -11.19
CA GLY A 83 -3.02 -4.02 -11.11
C GLY A 83 -3.74 -3.83 -12.45
N ASP A 84 -3.02 -3.63 -13.55
CA ASP A 84 -3.59 -3.52 -14.89
C ASP A 84 -3.63 -4.91 -15.56
N THR A 85 -4.67 -5.67 -15.24
CA THR A 85 -4.83 -7.06 -15.72
C THR A 85 -5.12 -7.13 -17.22
N ASP A 86 -5.77 -6.14 -17.79
CA ASP A 86 -6.08 -6.10 -19.23
C ASP A 86 -4.79 -5.89 -20.03
N LYS A 87 -3.98 -4.92 -19.62
CA LYS A 87 -2.65 -4.69 -20.21
C LYS A 87 -1.73 -5.90 -20.01
N ALA A 88 -1.77 -6.53 -18.82
CA ALA A 88 -1.02 -7.76 -18.57
C ALA A 88 -1.41 -8.88 -19.55
N PHE A 89 -2.69 -9.01 -19.83
CA PHE A 89 -3.20 -9.99 -20.79
C PHE A 89 -2.82 -9.68 -22.24
N ASP A 90 -2.81 -8.40 -22.62
CA ASP A 90 -2.36 -7.99 -23.96
C ASP A 90 -0.88 -8.32 -24.17
N TYR A 91 -0.02 -8.03 -23.20
CA TYR A 91 1.40 -8.40 -23.26
C TYR A 91 1.60 -9.93 -23.24
N PHE A 92 0.82 -10.65 -22.45
CA PHE A 92 0.83 -12.12 -22.44
C PHE A 92 0.48 -12.67 -23.82
N ASN A 93 -0.57 -12.17 -24.47
CA ASN A 93 -0.96 -12.60 -25.81
C ASN A 93 0.14 -12.39 -26.84
N LYS A 94 0.83 -11.24 -26.80
CA LYS A 94 2.01 -10.99 -27.66
C LYS A 94 3.13 -11.98 -27.39
N THR A 95 3.34 -12.37 -26.13
CA THR A 95 4.37 -13.35 -25.74
C THR A 95 4.03 -14.75 -26.23
N VAL A 96 2.84 -15.27 -25.91
CA VAL A 96 2.44 -16.66 -26.23
C VAL A 96 2.23 -16.88 -27.71
N ARG A 97 1.91 -15.85 -28.46
CA ARG A 97 1.66 -15.88 -29.89
C ARG A 97 2.86 -15.41 -30.74
N MET A 98 4.02 -15.17 -30.11
CA MET A 98 5.20 -14.58 -30.76
C MET A 98 5.54 -15.24 -32.09
N ASP A 99 5.65 -16.56 -32.13
CA ASP A 99 6.01 -17.33 -33.31
C ASP A 99 4.79 -17.74 -34.15
N ILE A 100 3.60 -17.84 -33.54
CA ILE A 100 2.37 -18.24 -34.24
C ILE A 100 1.90 -17.13 -35.18
N ASP A 101 1.96 -15.88 -34.71
CA ASP A 101 1.50 -14.71 -35.46
C ASP A 101 2.64 -13.92 -36.09
N ASP A 102 3.87 -14.44 -35.99
CA ASP A 102 5.08 -13.74 -36.46
C ASP A 102 5.15 -12.27 -35.98
N VAL A 103 4.92 -12.06 -34.69
CA VAL A 103 4.72 -10.73 -34.07
C VAL A 103 5.85 -9.75 -34.40
N ASN A 104 7.09 -10.26 -34.46
CA ASN A 104 8.28 -9.45 -34.77
C ASN A 104 8.75 -9.60 -36.21
N GLY A 105 8.06 -10.35 -37.08
CA GLY A 105 8.44 -10.55 -38.49
C GLY A 105 9.71 -11.39 -38.68
N ASN A 106 10.10 -12.20 -37.71
CA ASN A 106 11.37 -12.94 -37.69
C ASN A 106 11.25 -14.43 -37.32
N SER A 107 10.03 -15.01 -37.33
CA SER A 107 9.82 -16.43 -37.08
C SER A 107 10.53 -17.36 -38.08
N LYS A 108 10.85 -16.85 -39.27
CA LYS A 108 11.68 -17.54 -40.28
C LYS A 108 13.09 -17.85 -39.79
N ASP A 109 13.59 -17.10 -38.80
CA ASP A 109 14.95 -17.25 -38.25
C ASP A 109 14.99 -18.31 -37.14
N GLY A 110 13.83 -18.88 -36.77
CA GLY A 110 13.68 -19.89 -35.75
C GLY A 110 12.68 -19.47 -34.64
N ILE A 111 12.33 -20.45 -33.78
CA ILE A 111 11.40 -20.23 -32.65
C ILE A 111 12.06 -19.51 -31.48
N HIS A 112 11.30 -18.62 -30.85
CA HIS A 112 11.74 -17.84 -29.70
C HIS A 112 11.55 -18.65 -28.39
N THR A 113 12.45 -19.58 -28.09
CA THR A 113 12.36 -20.44 -26.90
C THR A 113 12.25 -19.68 -25.58
N ALA A 114 12.86 -18.50 -25.49
CA ALA A 114 12.72 -17.63 -24.31
C ALA A 114 11.28 -17.07 -24.15
N CYS A 115 10.53 -16.86 -25.25
CA CYS A 115 9.11 -16.49 -25.15
C CYS A 115 8.24 -17.64 -24.64
N MET A 116 8.60 -18.90 -24.91
CA MET A 116 7.91 -20.05 -24.31
C MET A 116 8.07 -20.04 -22.79
N ALA A 117 9.30 -19.84 -22.29
CA ALA A 117 9.56 -19.67 -20.86
C ALA A 117 8.84 -18.41 -20.31
N GLY A 118 8.88 -17.30 -21.07
CA GLY A 118 8.19 -16.04 -20.73
C GLY A 118 6.68 -16.19 -20.64
N SER A 119 6.07 -17.05 -21.45
CA SER A 119 4.64 -17.37 -21.38
C SER A 119 4.29 -18.05 -20.05
N TRP A 120 5.09 -19.04 -19.65
CA TRP A 120 4.96 -19.68 -18.34
C TRP A 120 5.19 -18.67 -17.20
N MET A 121 6.21 -17.81 -17.29
CA MET A 121 6.50 -16.76 -16.31
C MET A 121 5.34 -15.78 -16.17
N SER A 122 4.71 -15.36 -17.26
CA SER A 122 3.55 -14.46 -17.23
C SER A 122 2.37 -15.08 -16.47
N ILE A 123 2.17 -16.40 -16.59
CA ILE A 123 1.14 -17.13 -15.87
C ILE A 123 1.48 -17.19 -14.38
N VAL A 124 2.66 -17.70 -14.03
CA VAL A 124 3.01 -18.03 -12.65
C VAL A 124 3.39 -16.77 -11.86
N TYR A 125 4.26 -15.91 -12.42
CA TYR A 125 4.70 -14.70 -11.74
C TYR A 125 3.76 -13.51 -12.01
N GLY A 126 3.08 -13.46 -13.15
CA GLY A 126 2.10 -12.44 -13.49
C GLY A 126 0.74 -12.74 -12.86
N PHE A 127 -0.06 -13.63 -13.46
CA PHE A 127 -1.46 -13.83 -13.07
C PHE A 127 -1.64 -14.55 -11.74
N ALA A 128 -0.78 -15.51 -11.39
CA ALA A 128 -0.81 -16.11 -10.06
C ALA A 128 -0.06 -15.26 -9.00
N GLY A 129 0.75 -14.31 -9.43
CA GLY A 129 1.47 -13.40 -8.53
C GLY A 129 2.47 -14.11 -7.62
N PHE A 130 3.03 -15.26 -8.05
CA PHE A 130 4.01 -15.99 -7.26
C PHE A 130 5.30 -15.18 -7.08
N ARG A 131 5.84 -15.18 -5.86
CA ARG A 131 7.14 -14.60 -5.51
C ARG A 131 7.87 -15.51 -4.52
N ASP A 132 9.21 -15.44 -4.54
CA ASP A 132 10.10 -16.20 -3.67
C ASP A 132 11.16 -15.30 -2.99
N TYR A 133 10.81 -14.04 -2.78
CA TYR A 133 11.74 -13.06 -2.23
C TYR A 133 12.21 -13.47 -0.84
N GLN A 134 13.54 -13.51 -0.66
CA GLN A 134 14.20 -13.84 0.61
C GLN A 134 13.73 -15.21 1.20
N GLY A 135 13.31 -16.14 0.34
CA GLY A 135 12.87 -17.47 0.76
C GLY A 135 11.43 -17.52 1.26
N VAL A 136 10.68 -16.42 1.17
CA VAL A 136 9.24 -16.38 1.43
C VAL A 136 8.48 -16.66 0.14
N TYR A 137 7.69 -17.71 0.11
CA TYR A 137 6.86 -18.08 -1.03
C TYR A 137 5.48 -17.46 -0.89
N SER A 138 5.16 -16.49 -1.76
CA SER A 138 3.91 -15.75 -1.68
C SER A 138 3.16 -15.74 -3.00
N PHE A 139 1.84 -15.53 -2.92
CA PHE A 139 0.93 -15.43 -4.04
C PHE A 139 0.04 -14.20 -3.90
N GLU A 140 -0.13 -13.46 -4.99
CA GLU A 140 -1.09 -12.34 -5.12
C GLU A 140 -1.84 -12.49 -6.45
N PRO A 141 -2.77 -13.46 -6.56
CA PRO A 141 -3.40 -13.81 -7.83
C PRO A 141 -4.31 -12.70 -8.37
N LYS A 142 -4.24 -12.52 -9.70
CA LYS A 142 -5.05 -11.58 -10.49
C LYS A 142 -5.34 -12.21 -11.83
N LEU A 143 -6.40 -13.02 -11.88
CA LEU A 143 -6.78 -13.75 -13.09
C LEU A 143 -7.41 -12.79 -14.11
N PRO A 144 -7.04 -12.86 -15.41
CA PRO A 144 -7.70 -12.07 -16.46
C PRO A 144 -9.21 -12.36 -16.51
N ALA A 145 -10.02 -11.32 -16.74
CA ALA A 145 -11.49 -11.41 -16.68
C ALA A 145 -12.09 -12.50 -17.57
N GLY A 146 -11.47 -12.78 -18.74
CA GLY A 146 -11.93 -13.82 -19.66
C GLY A 146 -11.60 -15.26 -19.24
N TRP A 147 -10.77 -15.45 -18.20
CA TRP A 147 -10.36 -16.78 -17.77
C TRP A 147 -11.26 -17.29 -16.66
N LYS A 148 -11.85 -18.48 -16.86
CA LYS A 148 -12.71 -19.13 -15.85
C LYS A 148 -11.89 -19.81 -14.77
N LYS A 149 -10.78 -20.43 -15.16
CA LYS A 149 -9.92 -21.21 -14.25
C LYS A 149 -8.50 -21.30 -14.79
N LEU A 150 -7.52 -21.23 -13.89
CA LEU A 150 -6.11 -21.53 -14.14
C LEU A 150 -5.66 -22.56 -13.11
N THR A 151 -5.01 -23.64 -13.54
CA THR A 151 -4.44 -24.65 -12.64
C THR A 151 -3.05 -25.05 -13.14
N PHE A 152 -2.09 -25.10 -12.24
CA PHE A 152 -0.72 -25.53 -12.52
C PHE A 152 -0.04 -26.08 -11.25
N ASN A 153 1.07 -26.80 -11.46
CA ASN A 153 1.88 -27.31 -10.37
C ASN A 153 3.21 -26.55 -10.28
N LEU A 154 3.66 -26.31 -9.05
CA LEU A 154 5.00 -25.76 -8.74
C LEU A 154 5.79 -26.74 -7.89
N ALA A 155 7.05 -26.96 -8.27
CA ALA A 155 8.01 -27.64 -7.44
C ALA A 155 8.72 -26.63 -6.51
N ILE A 156 8.51 -26.75 -5.20
CA ILE A 156 9.08 -25.86 -4.19
C ILE A 156 9.72 -26.69 -3.08
N LYS A 157 11.04 -26.58 -2.88
CA LYS A 157 11.79 -27.29 -1.83
C LYS A 157 11.50 -28.81 -1.75
N GLY A 158 11.41 -29.46 -2.88
CA GLY A 158 11.13 -30.92 -2.96
C GLY A 158 9.66 -31.28 -2.76
N CYS A 159 8.80 -30.31 -2.61
CA CYS A 159 7.34 -30.46 -2.57
C CYS A 159 6.73 -30.13 -3.93
N VAL A 160 5.54 -30.68 -4.24
CA VAL A 160 4.72 -30.29 -5.38
C VAL A 160 3.46 -29.62 -4.88
N LEU A 161 3.31 -28.35 -5.20
CA LEU A 161 2.15 -27.52 -4.89
C LEU A 161 1.27 -27.37 -6.12
N GLU A 162 0.01 -27.82 -6.05
CA GLU A 162 -1.03 -27.48 -7.03
C GLU A 162 -1.64 -26.13 -6.67
N VAL A 163 -1.64 -25.21 -7.61
CA VAL A 163 -2.30 -23.91 -7.52
C VAL A 163 -3.48 -23.89 -8.47
N SER A 164 -4.67 -23.61 -7.97
CA SER A 164 -5.90 -23.48 -8.76
C SER A 164 -6.58 -22.16 -8.47
N LEU A 165 -6.76 -21.34 -9.50
CA LEU A 165 -7.30 -19.99 -9.43
C LEU A 165 -8.58 -19.90 -10.25
N THR A 166 -9.60 -19.24 -9.71
CA THR A 166 -10.81 -18.76 -10.41
C THR A 166 -10.96 -17.27 -10.18
N GLN A 167 -12.01 -16.64 -10.71
CA GLN A 167 -12.33 -15.25 -10.39
C GLN A 167 -12.70 -15.06 -8.91
N GLU A 168 -13.16 -16.12 -8.25
CA GLU A 168 -13.74 -16.07 -6.91
C GLU A 168 -12.82 -16.66 -5.84
N ALA A 169 -11.90 -17.55 -6.21
CA ALA A 169 -11.11 -18.30 -5.24
C ALA A 169 -9.70 -18.64 -5.70
N ALA A 170 -8.78 -18.73 -4.75
CA ALA A 170 -7.43 -19.28 -4.91
C ALA A 170 -7.27 -20.49 -3.99
N SER A 171 -6.99 -21.67 -4.56
CA SER A 171 -6.79 -22.90 -3.83
C SER A 171 -5.36 -23.41 -3.99
N TYR A 172 -4.78 -23.84 -2.88
CA TYR A 172 -3.41 -24.35 -2.79
C TYR A 172 -3.47 -25.75 -2.18
N ARG A 173 -2.98 -26.76 -2.89
CA ARG A 173 -2.94 -28.14 -2.42
C ARG A 173 -1.52 -28.67 -2.43
N LEU A 174 -1.05 -29.21 -1.31
CA LEU A 174 0.21 -29.93 -1.27
C LEU A 174 0.04 -31.36 -1.81
N VAL A 175 0.38 -31.56 -3.10
CA VAL A 175 0.19 -32.85 -3.81
C VAL A 175 1.23 -33.87 -3.36
N SER A 176 2.48 -33.43 -3.18
CA SER A 176 3.56 -34.27 -2.66
C SER A 176 4.55 -33.46 -1.82
N GLY A 177 5.26 -34.13 -0.91
CA GLY A 177 6.11 -33.49 0.09
C GLY A 177 5.46 -33.48 1.47
N SER A 178 6.17 -33.01 2.50
CA SER A 178 5.72 -33.10 3.88
C SER A 178 5.08 -31.81 4.40
N PHE A 179 5.63 -30.66 4.01
CA PHE A 179 5.22 -29.38 4.57
C PHE A 179 5.66 -28.21 3.69
N LEU A 180 4.79 -27.20 3.56
CA LEU A 180 5.10 -25.89 2.97
C LEU A 180 4.51 -24.77 3.82
N HIS A 181 5.30 -23.72 4.09
CA HIS A 181 4.85 -22.45 4.61
C HIS A 181 4.71 -21.46 3.46
N LEU A 182 3.53 -20.85 3.31
CA LEU A 182 3.13 -20.01 2.19
C LEU A 182 2.45 -18.74 2.68
N VAL A 183 2.41 -17.73 1.82
CA VAL A 183 1.68 -16.48 2.07
C VAL A 183 0.71 -16.25 0.92
N HIS A 184 -0.56 -16.03 1.20
CA HIS A 184 -1.56 -15.57 0.24
C HIS A 184 -1.89 -14.11 0.54
N ARG A 185 -1.53 -13.21 -0.36
CA ARG A 185 -1.56 -11.76 -0.10
C ARG A 185 -0.77 -11.43 1.17
N ASN A 186 -1.44 -11.09 2.27
CA ASN A 186 -0.81 -10.79 3.57
C ASN A 186 -1.08 -11.88 4.63
N GLU A 187 -1.76 -12.99 4.27
CA GLU A 187 -2.10 -14.07 5.19
C GLU A 187 -1.13 -15.24 5.05
N SER A 188 -0.39 -15.53 6.12
CA SER A 188 0.48 -16.72 6.20
C SER A 188 -0.32 -17.97 6.50
N PHE A 189 0.07 -19.09 5.88
CA PHE A 189 -0.57 -20.38 6.11
C PHE A 189 0.38 -21.54 5.86
N ASP A 190 0.08 -22.66 6.48
CA ASP A 190 0.82 -23.90 6.36
C ASP A 190 -0.01 -24.96 5.61
N LEU A 191 0.68 -25.81 4.85
CA LEU A 191 0.13 -27.01 4.24
C LEU A 191 0.97 -28.22 4.61
N LYS A 192 0.31 -29.25 5.09
CA LYS A 192 0.87 -30.60 5.26
C LYS A 192 0.50 -31.49 4.06
N ALA A 193 1.14 -32.65 3.96
CA ALA A 193 0.90 -33.60 2.89
C ALA A 193 -0.59 -33.87 2.66
N GLY A 194 -1.07 -33.65 1.44
CA GLY A 194 -2.46 -33.84 1.03
C GLY A 194 -3.44 -32.73 1.41
N GLU A 195 -3.03 -31.75 2.24
CA GLU A 195 -3.90 -30.65 2.63
C GLU A 195 -4.14 -29.67 1.47
N CYS A 196 -5.32 -29.05 1.51
CA CYS A 196 -5.73 -27.99 0.59
C CYS A 196 -6.30 -26.81 1.40
N LYS A 197 -5.84 -25.61 1.11
CA LYS A 197 -6.41 -24.36 1.64
C LYS A 197 -6.93 -23.49 0.51
N THR A 198 -8.12 -22.93 0.70
CA THR A 198 -8.79 -22.05 -0.27
C THR A 198 -9.04 -20.68 0.34
N PHE A 199 -8.77 -19.65 -0.44
CA PHE A 199 -8.98 -18.24 -0.10
C PHE A 199 -10.03 -17.64 -1.03
N ASP A 200 -10.93 -16.87 -0.48
CA ASP A 200 -11.92 -16.07 -1.23
C ASP A 200 -11.26 -14.85 -1.85
N LEU A 201 -11.32 -14.72 -3.17
CA LEU A 201 -10.79 -13.56 -3.91
C LEU A 201 -11.83 -12.44 -4.08
N THR A 202 -13.12 -12.74 -3.84
CA THR A 202 -14.21 -11.74 -3.93
C THR A 202 -14.29 -10.85 -2.71
N ARG A 203 -13.55 -11.21 -1.62
CA ARG A 203 -13.53 -10.46 -0.38
C ARG A 203 -13.03 -9.04 -0.63
N LYS A 204 -13.94 -8.10 -0.54
CA LYS A 204 -13.64 -6.67 -0.65
C LYS A 204 -13.20 -6.13 0.69
N LEU A 205 -12.42 -5.05 0.67
CA LEU A 205 -12.18 -4.23 1.85
C LEU A 205 -13.53 -3.62 2.29
N GLU A 206 -13.96 -3.92 3.51
CA GLU A 206 -15.24 -3.46 4.04
C GLU A 206 -15.08 -2.17 4.83
N ALA A 207 -14.01 -2.06 5.61
CA ALA A 207 -13.74 -0.90 6.44
C ALA A 207 -12.25 -0.63 6.61
N VAL A 208 -11.92 0.63 6.91
CA VAL A 208 -10.59 1.10 7.35
C VAL A 208 -10.75 1.82 8.68
N LEU A 209 -9.97 1.39 9.68
CA LEU A 209 -9.92 2.04 10.98
C LEU A 209 -8.78 3.05 11.01
N PHE A 210 -9.09 4.30 11.33
CA PHE A 210 -8.14 5.40 11.38
C PHE A 210 -7.82 5.79 12.82
N ASP A 211 -6.57 6.04 13.12
CA ASP A 211 -6.21 6.84 14.29
C ASP A 211 -6.36 8.34 13.96
N LEU A 212 -6.39 9.19 14.98
CA LEU A 212 -6.55 10.63 14.83
C LEU A 212 -5.20 11.34 14.77
N ASP A 213 -4.44 11.24 15.87
CA ASP A 213 -3.25 12.03 16.09
C ASP A 213 -2.04 11.48 15.31
N GLY A 214 -1.48 12.31 14.41
CA GLY A 214 -0.39 11.91 13.54
C GLY A 214 -0.83 11.10 12.31
N VAL A 215 -2.14 10.80 12.16
CA VAL A 215 -2.74 10.11 11.00
C VAL A 215 -3.71 11.04 10.25
N ILE A 216 -4.75 11.54 10.91
CA ILE A 216 -5.71 12.48 10.30
C ILE A 216 -5.17 13.91 10.38
N THR A 217 -4.72 14.30 11.56
CA THR A 217 -4.19 15.64 11.87
C THR A 217 -3.12 15.55 12.94
N ASN A 218 -2.38 16.64 13.18
CA ASN A 218 -1.39 16.71 14.25
C ASN A 218 -1.83 17.73 15.31
N THR A 219 -2.41 17.25 16.41
CA THR A 219 -2.86 18.09 17.52
C THR A 219 -1.78 18.33 18.59
N ALA A 220 -0.60 17.70 18.48
CA ALA A 220 0.48 17.86 19.45
C ALA A 220 0.89 19.34 19.69
N PRO A 221 0.97 20.22 18.68
CA PRO A 221 1.23 21.64 18.87
C PRO A 221 0.17 22.35 19.73
N LEU A 222 -1.11 21.96 19.61
CA LEU A 222 -2.20 22.53 20.39
C LEU A 222 -2.12 22.07 21.85
N HIS A 223 -1.76 20.81 22.08
CA HIS A 223 -1.50 20.31 23.44
C HIS A 223 -0.35 21.06 24.11
N TYR A 224 0.78 21.25 23.40
CA TYR A 224 1.90 22.05 23.88
C TYR A 224 1.48 23.47 24.24
N LYS A 225 0.77 24.16 23.34
CA LYS A 225 0.30 25.53 23.53
C LYS A 225 -0.62 25.65 24.76
N ALA A 226 -1.53 24.69 24.94
CA ALA A 226 -2.44 24.68 26.08
C ALA A 226 -1.70 24.49 27.41
N TRP A 227 -0.71 23.60 27.48
CA TRP A 227 0.15 23.46 28.65
C TRP A 227 1.02 24.69 28.89
N LYS A 228 1.58 25.29 27.84
CA LYS A 228 2.41 26.47 27.92
C LYS A 228 1.65 27.67 28.50
N VAL A 229 0.47 27.95 27.98
CA VAL A 229 -0.39 29.03 28.48
C VAL A 229 -0.72 28.82 29.95
N LEU A 230 -1.17 27.61 30.33
CA LEU A 230 -1.51 27.33 31.73
C LEU A 230 -0.31 27.40 32.68
N ALA A 231 0.85 26.90 32.24
CA ALA A 231 2.09 26.99 33.01
C ALA A 231 2.50 28.43 33.24
N ASP A 232 2.48 29.29 32.19
CA ASP A 232 2.81 30.70 32.27
C ASP A 232 1.86 31.47 33.22
N GLU A 233 0.54 31.18 33.15
CA GLU A 233 -0.45 31.78 34.08
C GLU A 233 -0.22 31.40 35.54
N ASN A 234 0.42 30.28 35.81
CA ASN A 234 0.71 29.79 37.16
C ASN A 234 2.18 29.99 37.58
N GLY A 235 2.99 30.74 36.80
CA GLY A 235 4.39 30.99 37.06
C GLY A 235 5.29 29.75 37.02
N LEU A 236 4.89 28.72 36.25
CA LEU A 236 5.62 27.48 36.09
C LEU A 236 6.47 27.51 34.81
N ASN A 237 7.67 26.98 34.88
CA ASN A 237 8.50 26.76 33.69
C ASN A 237 7.97 25.56 32.87
N PHE A 238 7.72 25.79 31.60
CA PHE A 238 7.35 24.74 30.65
C PHE A 238 7.86 25.12 29.27
N ASP A 239 8.67 24.25 28.69
CA ASP A 239 9.27 24.44 27.36
C ASP A 239 9.09 23.20 26.46
N ILE A 240 9.65 23.28 25.25
CA ILE A 240 9.53 22.21 24.26
C ILE A 240 10.30 20.94 24.67
N GLU A 241 11.37 21.07 25.44
CA GLU A 241 12.14 19.92 25.94
C GLU A 241 11.34 19.16 27.00
N MET A 242 10.73 19.87 27.94
CA MET A 242 9.85 19.27 28.94
C MET A 242 8.63 18.60 28.28
N ASN A 243 8.08 19.20 27.22
CA ASN A 243 6.94 18.64 26.50
C ASN A 243 7.23 17.25 25.88
N LYS A 244 8.49 16.94 25.56
CA LYS A 244 8.86 15.61 25.05
C LYS A 244 8.54 14.48 26.03
N TYR A 245 8.62 14.76 27.33
CA TYR A 245 8.30 13.80 28.38
C TYR A 245 6.80 13.60 28.60
N LEU A 246 5.95 14.45 27.98
CA LEU A 246 4.50 14.37 28.09
C LEU A 246 3.85 13.62 26.93
N LEU A 247 4.61 13.24 25.91
CA LEU A 247 4.06 12.52 24.75
C LEU A 247 3.57 11.13 25.15
N GLY A 248 2.30 10.85 24.86
CA GLY A 248 1.66 9.57 25.21
C GLY A 248 1.29 9.43 26.69
N VAL A 249 1.48 10.45 27.50
CA VAL A 249 1.19 10.45 28.95
C VAL A 249 -0.21 11.01 29.21
N SER A 250 -0.89 10.48 30.22
CA SER A 250 -2.22 10.97 30.62
C SER A 250 -2.16 12.46 31.02
N ARG A 251 -3.32 13.13 30.96
CA ARG A 251 -3.38 14.57 31.34
C ARG A 251 -2.99 14.79 32.79
N GLU A 252 -3.42 13.92 33.69
CA GLU A 252 -3.10 14.03 35.12
C GLU A 252 -1.62 13.78 35.38
N ASP A 253 -1.06 12.73 34.79
CA ASP A 253 0.37 12.45 34.93
C ASP A 253 1.23 13.55 34.29
N SER A 254 0.80 14.11 33.16
CA SER A 254 1.45 15.28 32.55
C SER A 254 1.47 16.48 33.48
N ALA A 255 0.36 16.76 34.17
CA ALA A 255 0.29 17.84 35.17
C ALA A 255 1.23 17.55 36.33
N ARG A 256 1.27 16.33 36.85
CA ARG A 256 2.18 15.92 37.93
C ARG A 256 3.65 16.07 37.53
N ILE A 257 4.00 15.71 36.29
CA ILE A 257 5.36 15.91 35.75
C ILE A 257 5.70 17.40 35.74
N ILE A 258 4.86 18.27 35.18
CA ILE A 258 5.11 19.71 35.12
C ILE A 258 5.30 20.29 36.53
N LEU A 259 4.43 19.93 37.47
CA LEU A 259 4.51 20.43 38.83
C LEU A 259 5.80 19.96 39.54
N ARG A 260 6.12 18.66 39.40
CA ARG A 260 7.34 18.07 39.99
C ARG A 260 8.63 18.76 39.49
N GLU A 261 8.72 18.98 38.19
CA GLU A 261 9.89 19.61 37.58
C GLU A 261 10.02 21.10 38.00
N ASN A 262 8.95 21.72 38.51
CA ASN A 262 8.94 23.06 39.09
C ASN A 262 9.03 23.08 40.62
N ASN A 263 9.18 21.89 41.27
CA ASN A 263 9.20 21.77 42.73
C ASN A 263 7.92 22.32 43.39
N VAL A 264 6.76 22.11 42.76
CA VAL A 264 5.44 22.52 43.23
C VAL A 264 4.57 21.31 43.45
N GLU A 265 3.85 21.26 44.55
CA GLU A 265 2.84 20.25 44.83
C GLU A 265 1.45 20.90 44.90
N TYR A 266 0.47 20.28 44.22
CA TYR A 266 -0.94 20.65 44.31
C TYR A 266 -1.70 19.56 45.03
N PRO A 267 -2.62 19.92 45.99
CA PRO A 267 -3.63 18.98 46.45
C PRO A 267 -4.49 18.46 45.33
N GLU A 268 -5.13 17.29 45.50
CA GLU A 268 -5.87 16.58 44.43
C GLU A 268 -6.98 17.47 43.81
N ASP A 269 -7.69 18.25 44.60
CA ASP A 269 -8.73 19.20 44.15
C ASP A 269 -8.14 20.28 43.23
N ARG A 270 -7.00 20.85 43.60
CA ARG A 270 -6.30 21.86 42.80
C ARG A 270 -5.68 21.26 41.52
N LEU A 271 -5.20 20.00 41.58
CA LEU A 271 -4.69 19.27 40.44
C LEU A 271 -5.81 19.02 39.43
N ALA A 272 -6.99 18.59 39.90
CA ALA A 272 -8.16 18.39 39.09
C ALA A 272 -8.59 19.69 38.37
N ASP A 273 -8.61 20.81 39.09
CA ASP A 273 -8.91 22.15 38.51
C ASP A 273 -7.84 22.59 37.48
N PHE A 274 -6.58 22.31 37.75
CA PHE A 274 -5.47 22.59 36.83
C PHE A 274 -5.64 21.78 35.52
N CYS A 275 -5.93 20.50 35.63
CA CYS A 275 -6.23 19.64 34.49
C CYS A 275 -7.49 20.08 33.70
N LYS A 276 -8.53 20.53 34.41
CA LYS A 276 -9.76 21.05 33.81
C LYS A 276 -9.48 22.32 32.99
N LYS A 277 -8.78 23.30 33.58
CA LYS A 277 -8.38 24.53 32.89
C LYS A 277 -7.54 24.27 31.64
N LYS A 278 -6.56 23.34 31.73
CA LYS A 278 -5.80 22.90 30.56
C LYS A 278 -6.71 22.40 29.44
N ASN A 279 -7.72 21.59 29.80
CA ASN A 279 -8.66 21.08 28.81
C ASN A 279 -9.50 22.19 28.18
N GLU A 280 -9.96 23.16 28.95
CA GLU A 280 -10.71 24.33 28.45
C GLU A 280 -9.87 25.13 27.43
N ILE A 281 -8.59 25.41 27.75
CA ILE A 281 -7.66 26.08 26.84
C ILE A 281 -7.46 25.26 25.56
N TYR A 282 -7.28 23.94 25.72
CA TYR A 282 -7.11 23.04 24.58
C TYR A 282 -8.34 22.99 23.68
N VAL A 283 -9.54 22.81 24.26
CA VAL A 283 -10.79 22.77 23.49
C VAL A 283 -11.00 24.08 22.74
N LYS A 284 -10.75 25.22 23.36
CA LYS A 284 -10.80 26.52 22.69
C LYS A 284 -9.79 26.63 21.55
N SER A 285 -8.62 26.01 21.69
CA SER A 285 -7.62 26.00 20.60
C SER A 285 -8.05 25.14 19.41
N LEU A 286 -8.94 24.15 19.59
CA LEU A 286 -9.49 23.35 18.48
C LEU A 286 -10.29 24.19 17.49
N GLU A 287 -10.90 25.29 17.92
CA GLU A 287 -11.63 26.24 17.07
C GLU A 287 -10.72 26.87 15.97
N THR A 288 -9.40 26.78 16.13
CA THR A 288 -8.46 27.26 15.12
C THR A 288 -8.16 26.25 14.03
N LEU A 289 -8.60 24.99 14.21
CA LEU A 289 -8.41 23.94 13.21
C LEU A 289 -9.29 24.20 11.97
N THR A 290 -8.73 23.89 10.84
CA THR A 290 -9.37 24.03 9.53
C THR A 290 -9.02 22.82 8.65
N GLU A 291 -9.64 22.70 7.50
CA GLU A 291 -9.30 21.68 6.50
C GLU A 291 -7.79 21.64 6.15
N LYS A 292 -7.07 22.76 6.29
CA LYS A 292 -5.62 22.82 5.99
C LYS A 292 -4.76 22.06 6.98
N ASP A 293 -5.32 21.72 8.14
CA ASP A 293 -4.63 20.98 9.20
C ASP A 293 -4.79 19.46 9.03
N ILE A 294 -5.52 19.02 7.99
CA ILE A 294 -5.60 17.61 7.59
C ILE A 294 -4.25 17.22 6.97
N LEU A 295 -3.70 16.09 7.39
CA LEU A 295 -2.43 15.60 6.85
C LEU A 295 -2.56 15.27 5.35
N PRO A 296 -1.47 15.48 4.57
CA PRO A 296 -1.51 15.33 3.12
C PRO A 296 -2.01 13.95 2.66
N GLY A 297 -2.98 13.96 1.74
CA GLY A 297 -3.55 12.75 1.15
C GLY A 297 -4.73 12.13 1.91
N ILE A 298 -4.95 12.49 3.19
CA ILE A 298 -5.99 11.87 4.02
C ILE A 298 -7.40 12.20 3.51
N LYS A 299 -7.70 13.48 3.21
CA LYS A 299 -9.03 13.85 2.71
C LYS A 299 -9.36 13.08 1.43
N LYS A 300 -8.42 13.05 0.49
CA LYS A 300 -8.60 12.29 -0.76
C LYS A 300 -8.81 10.80 -0.50
N LEU A 301 -8.05 10.19 0.43
CA LEU A 301 -8.22 8.78 0.79
C LEU A 301 -9.62 8.53 1.35
N LEU A 302 -10.12 9.37 2.25
CA LEU A 302 -11.47 9.24 2.83
C LEU A 302 -12.56 9.36 1.74
N GLU A 303 -12.44 10.32 0.82
CA GLU A 303 -13.33 10.48 -0.32
C GLU A 303 -13.31 9.26 -1.26
N ASP A 304 -12.12 8.73 -1.54
CA ASP A 304 -11.94 7.52 -2.36
C ASP A 304 -12.56 6.29 -1.67
N LEU A 305 -12.40 6.12 -0.36
CA LEU A 305 -13.06 5.04 0.40
C LEU A 305 -14.57 5.15 0.32
N LYS A 306 -15.13 6.34 0.60
CA LYS A 306 -16.59 6.61 0.52
C LYS A 306 -17.13 6.31 -0.86
N THR A 307 -16.43 6.74 -1.93
CA THR A 307 -16.83 6.50 -3.32
C THR A 307 -16.85 5.01 -3.67
N ASN A 308 -15.93 4.23 -3.10
CA ASN A 308 -15.84 2.79 -3.31
C ASN A 308 -16.70 1.96 -2.33
N GLY A 309 -17.52 2.61 -1.50
CA GLY A 309 -18.38 1.93 -0.53
C GLY A 309 -17.63 1.23 0.60
N VAL A 310 -16.43 1.72 0.93
CA VAL A 310 -15.62 1.23 2.05
C VAL A 310 -15.83 2.15 3.24
N SER A 311 -16.22 1.57 4.39
CA SER A 311 -16.43 2.32 5.60
C SER A 311 -15.11 2.90 6.15
N ALA A 312 -15.12 4.17 6.56
CA ALA A 312 -14.03 4.76 7.32
C ALA A 312 -14.50 4.96 8.77
N VAL A 313 -13.82 4.37 9.75
CA VAL A 313 -14.17 4.49 11.16
C VAL A 313 -12.97 5.06 11.93
N LEU A 314 -13.22 6.07 12.76
CA LEU A 314 -12.17 6.62 13.62
C LEU A 314 -12.05 5.80 14.91
N ALA A 315 -10.82 5.49 15.32
CA ALA A 315 -10.47 4.80 16.57
C ALA A 315 -9.46 5.65 17.34
N SER A 316 -9.93 6.58 18.19
CA SER A 316 -9.08 7.58 18.87
C SER A 316 -9.18 7.53 20.38
N SER A 317 -8.03 7.67 21.06
CA SER A 317 -7.99 7.86 22.53
C SER A 317 -8.40 9.27 22.97
N SER A 318 -8.70 10.16 22.06
CA SER A 318 -9.11 11.54 22.38
C SER A 318 -10.62 11.62 22.61
N LYS A 319 -11.04 12.16 23.76
CA LYS A 319 -12.46 12.49 24.04
C LYS A 319 -12.97 13.64 23.15
N ASN A 320 -12.08 14.40 22.54
CA ASN A 320 -12.42 15.53 21.67
C ASN A 320 -12.41 15.15 20.17
N ALA A 321 -12.29 13.87 19.85
CA ALA A 321 -12.20 13.40 18.47
C ALA A 321 -13.39 13.85 17.59
N PRO A 322 -14.66 13.80 18.02
CA PRO A 322 -15.78 14.30 17.24
C PRO A 322 -15.66 15.78 16.90
N SER A 323 -15.32 16.62 17.89
CA SER A 323 -15.14 18.08 17.69
C SER A 323 -13.99 18.40 16.74
N ILE A 324 -12.91 17.62 16.79
CA ILE A 324 -11.77 17.80 15.87
C ILE A 324 -12.20 17.52 14.42
N LEU A 325 -12.93 16.41 14.17
CA LEU A 325 -13.42 16.10 12.83
C LEU A 325 -14.39 17.16 12.31
N GLU A 326 -15.22 17.72 13.19
CA GLU A 326 -16.15 18.82 12.85
C GLU A 326 -15.41 20.08 12.39
N HIS A 327 -14.40 20.52 13.14
CA HIS A 327 -13.57 21.68 12.78
C HIS A 327 -12.75 21.44 11.50
N LEU A 328 -12.31 20.19 11.24
CA LEU A 328 -11.64 19.80 10.01
C LEU A 328 -12.61 19.68 8.80
N GLY A 329 -13.93 19.68 9.03
CA GLY A 329 -14.96 19.56 7.99
C GLY A 329 -14.98 18.19 7.29
N ILE A 330 -14.67 17.11 8.01
CA ILE A 330 -14.59 15.75 7.45
C ILE A 330 -15.42 14.71 8.22
N THR A 331 -16.29 15.14 9.13
CA THR A 331 -17.13 14.23 9.92
C THR A 331 -18.00 13.33 9.03
N ASP A 332 -18.54 13.84 7.95
CA ASP A 332 -19.40 13.13 7.00
C ASP A 332 -18.67 12.11 6.12
N LEU A 333 -17.35 12.08 6.19
CA LEU A 333 -16.50 11.07 5.52
C LEU A 333 -16.30 9.81 6.39
N PHE A 334 -16.67 9.86 7.68
CA PHE A 334 -16.60 8.72 8.60
C PHE A 334 -17.98 8.10 8.81
N THR A 335 -18.03 6.77 8.81
CA THR A 335 -19.25 5.99 9.11
C THR A 335 -19.44 5.78 10.61
N GLY A 336 -18.37 5.89 11.41
CA GLY A 336 -18.40 5.74 12.86
C GLY A 336 -17.20 6.39 13.53
N ILE A 337 -17.36 6.72 14.83
CA ILE A 337 -16.32 7.30 15.67
C ILE A 337 -16.30 6.57 17.00
N ALA A 338 -15.28 5.75 17.23
CA ALA A 338 -14.96 5.18 18.52
C ALA A 338 -13.93 6.08 19.21
N ASP A 339 -14.34 6.80 20.22
CA ASP A 339 -13.48 7.68 21.03
C ASP A 339 -13.22 7.12 22.44
N ALA A 340 -12.47 7.83 23.26
CA ALA A 340 -12.17 7.40 24.62
C ALA A 340 -13.41 7.23 25.52
N ASN A 341 -14.60 7.69 25.13
CA ASN A 341 -15.83 7.49 25.87
C ASN A 341 -16.50 6.14 25.52
N ALA A 342 -16.13 5.53 24.38
CA ALA A 342 -16.70 4.28 23.91
C ALA A 342 -16.10 3.04 24.61
N VAL A 343 -14.98 3.17 25.34
CA VAL A 343 -14.23 2.04 25.90
C VAL A 343 -13.77 2.29 27.33
N GLN A 344 -13.53 1.22 28.08
CA GLN A 344 -13.02 1.31 29.46
C GLN A 344 -11.49 1.33 29.53
N LYS A 345 -10.83 0.66 28.56
CA LYS A 345 -9.38 0.59 28.49
C LYS A 345 -8.85 1.38 27.30
N ALA A 346 -7.88 2.24 27.58
CA ALA A 346 -7.20 3.04 26.54
C ALA A 346 -6.15 2.20 25.79
N LYS A 347 -5.68 2.74 24.63
CA LYS A 347 -4.49 2.20 23.96
C LYS A 347 -3.33 2.08 24.97
N PRO A 348 -2.55 1.00 24.95
CA PRO A 348 -2.34 0.05 23.84
C PRO A 348 -3.33 -1.15 23.81
N GLU A 349 -4.34 -1.19 24.65
CA GLU A 349 -5.35 -2.26 24.60
C GLU A 349 -6.17 -2.19 23.30
N ALA A 350 -6.69 -3.36 22.88
CA ALA A 350 -7.41 -3.50 21.61
C ALA A 350 -8.84 -2.94 21.64
N ASP A 351 -9.38 -2.60 22.81
CA ASP A 351 -10.78 -2.28 23.07
C ASP A 351 -11.33 -1.22 22.09
N ILE A 352 -10.56 -0.16 21.84
CA ILE A 352 -10.99 0.93 20.93
C ILE A 352 -11.11 0.47 19.48
N PHE A 353 -10.24 -0.44 19.05
CA PHE A 353 -10.29 -0.98 17.69
C PHE A 353 -11.41 -2.01 17.53
N LEU A 354 -11.70 -2.78 18.58
CA LEU A 354 -12.84 -3.71 18.59
C LEU A 354 -14.15 -2.93 18.55
N ALA A 355 -14.30 -1.87 19.37
CA ALA A 355 -15.46 -1.00 19.34
C ALA A 355 -15.63 -0.31 17.96
N ALA A 356 -14.56 0.12 17.34
CA ALA A 356 -14.60 0.70 16.00
C ALA A 356 -14.95 -0.33 14.90
N ALA A 357 -14.58 -1.59 15.07
CA ALA A 357 -14.91 -2.66 14.13
C ALA A 357 -16.37 -3.14 14.19
N GLU A 358 -17.09 -2.82 15.28
CA GLU A 358 -18.51 -3.13 15.47
C GLU A 358 -19.44 -2.04 14.93
N MET A 359 -18.91 -0.89 14.49
CA MET A 359 -19.65 0.25 13.91
C MET A 359 -19.81 0.10 12.39
#